data_d6cffeceadd9cda34d2cfbbd2b7f2204
#
_entry.id   d6cffeceadd9cda34d2cfbbd2b7f2204
#
_cell.length_a   1.000
_cell.length_b   1.000
_cell.length_c   1.000
_cell.angle_alpha   90.00
_cell.angle_beta   90.00
_cell.angle_gamma   90.00
#
_symmetry.space_group_name_H-M   'P 1'
#
loop_
_entity.id
_entity.type
_entity.pdbx_description
1 polymer ?
#
loop_
_entity_poly.entity_id
_entity_poly.type
_entity_poly.pdbx_seq_one_letter_code
_entity_poly.pdbx_strand_id
1 'polypeptide(L)'
;KNEMSRRQFLGFAGSAAAVLGLGLVGCGGSAGSGSSASGDAAEVYFLQFKPEVDKEWKEIAKAYKEEKGVEVKIVTAASNTYEEKLKSEMSKSSAPTLFQVNGPTGLKNWKDYCADLSDTKLRGELIDDSLALQSDGKDLGIDWVQESYGIIYNKQLLEKAGYKAEDINSFDKLKACADDIQARKDELGVEGAFTSAGMDDSSSWRYTTHLANLPLYYEFEKEHNQEDDEIKGEYLDNFKQIFDLYITDSTCDPSQLASRPATTPPTSSQPARPSSIRTALGHTLTSPRPV
;
A
#
# COMPACT_ATOMS: atom_id res chain seq x y z
N LYS A 1 -11.07 11.42 32.97
CA LYS A 1 -10.28 10.99 31.78
C LYS A 1 -9.05 10.31 32.32
N ASN A 2 -9.05 8.97 32.37
CA ASN A 2 -7.88 8.21 32.75
C ASN A 2 -7.05 7.99 31.48
N GLU A 3 -5.97 8.73 31.35
CA GLU A 3 -4.96 8.46 30.33
C GLU A 3 -4.18 7.23 30.78
N MET A 4 -4.23 6.17 30.00
CA MET A 4 -3.47 4.96 30.24
C MET A 4 -1.98 5.26 30.04
N SER A 5 -1.19 5.06 31.08
CA SER A 5 0.25 5.34 31.07
C SER A 5 0.97 4.37 30.13
N ARG A 6 1.97 4.87 29.37
CA ARG A 6 2.87 4.09 28.48
C ARG A 6 3.43 2.82 29.14
N ARG A 7 3.65 2.83 30.45
CA ARG A 7 4.11 1.66 31.21
C ARG A 7 3.06 0.56 31.36
N GLN A 8 1.77 0.89 31.35
CA GLN A 8 0.69 -0.10 31.43
C GLN A 8 0.49 -0.81 30.10
N PHE A 9 0.71 -0.11 28.97
CA PHE A 9 0.64 -0.70 27.64
C PHE A 9 1.82 -1.67 27.39
N LEU A 10 3.05 -1.29 27.76
CA LEU A 10 4.23 -2.14 27.62
C LEU A 10 4.19 -3.37 28.53
N GLY A 11 3.49 -3.31 29.66
CA GLY A 11 3.28 -4.46 30.55
C GLY A 11 2.41 -5.55 29.91
N PHE A 12 1.49 -5.18 29.02
CA PHE A 12 0.64 -6.14 28.29
C PHE A 12 1.36 -6.77 27.09
N ALA A 13 2.21 -6.00 26.40
CA ALA A 13 2.99 -6.51 25.26
C ALA A 13 4.12 -7.46 25.70
N GLY A 14 4.66 -7.27 26.89
CA GLY A 14 5.73 -8.11 27.44
C GLY A 14 5.30 -9.51 27.84
N SER A 15 4.01 -9.76 28.07
CA SER A 15 3.52 -11.10 28.46
C SER A 15 3.28 -12.04 27.28
N ALA A 16 3.20 -11.56 26.06
CA ALA A 16 3.03 -12.39 24.87
C ALA A 16 4.36 -12.93 24.29
N ALA A 17 5.49 -12.29 24.61
CA ALA A 17 6.81 -12.69 24.10
C ALA A 17 7.53 -13.75 24.96
N ALA A 18 7.02 -14.10 26.13
CA ALA A 18 7.68 -14.99 27.09
C ALA A 18 7.35 -16.49 26.93
N VAL A 19 6.58 -16.91 25.92
CA VAL A 19 6.16 -18.33 25.75
C VAL A 19 6.99 -19.11 24.74
N LEU A 20 8.03 -18.53 24.14
CA LEU A 20 8.89 -19.23 23.17
C LEU A 20 10.27 -19.57 23.73
N GLY A 21 10.33 -20.19 24.89
CA GLY A 21 11.60 -20.78 25.32
C GLY A 21 11.62 -21.17 26.77
N LEU A 22 11.26 -22.39 27.06
CA LEU A 22 11.91 -23.23 28.07
C LEU A 22 11.14 -24.55 28.20
N GLY A 23 11.63 -25.53 27.55
CA GLY A 23 11.35 -26.94 27.79
C GLY A 23 12.35 -27.49 28.79
N LEU A 24 11.85 -28.35 29.66
CA LEU A 24 12.51 -29.42 30.44
C LEU A 24 13.16 -29.10 31.78
N VAL A 25 12.64 -29.83 32.70
CA VAL A 25 13.20 -30.66 33.79
C VAL A 25 12.68 -30.31 35.17
N GLY A 26 12.05 -31.32 35.79
CA GLY A 26 12.22 -31.59 37.21
C GLY A 26 10.98 -31.90 38.05
N CYS A 27 10.78 -33.19 38.33
CA CYS A 27 9.86 -33.77 39.29
C CYS A 27 9.83 -33.16 40.70
N GLY A 28 8.64 -33.15 41.32
CA GLY A 28 8.56 -33.15 42.80
C GLY A 28 7.21 -32.63 43.33
N GLY A 29 6.37 -33.55 43.81
CA GLY A 29 5.01 -33.48 44.25
C GLY A 29 4.55 -32.39 45.22
N SER A 30 3.31 -32.07 45.15
CA SER A 30 2.28 -32.11 46.19
C SER A 30 0.99 -31.43 45.74
N ALA A 31 -0.11 -32.03 46.08
CA ALA A 31 -1.48 -31.67 45.75
C ALA A 31 -1.87 -30.26 46.17
N GLY A 32 -2.50 -29.52 45.24
CA GLY A 32 -3.14 -28.24 45.52
C GLY A 32 -4.01 -27.84 44.35
N SER A 33 -5.29 -27.78 44.56
CA SER A 33 -6.44 -27.39 43.75
C SER A 33 -6.14 -26.76 42.38
N GLY A 34 -6.52 -27.46 41.35
CA GLY A 34 -6.47 -26.97 39.98
C GLY A 34 -7.40 -25.78 39.73
N SER A 35 -6.84 -24.63 39.60
CA SER A 35 -7.40 -23.61 38.71
C SER A 35 -6.92 -23.95 37.32
N SER A 36 -7.80 -24.51 36.52
CA SER A 36 -7.62 -24.61 35.09
C SER A 36 -7.55 -23.18 34.55
N ALA A 37 -6.34 -22.63 34.46
CA ALA A 37 -6.10 -21.53 33.54
C ALA A 37 -6.34 -22.11 32.15
N SER A 38 -7.57 -21.91 31.63
CA SER A 38 -7.79 -21.96 30.22
C SER A 38 -6.87 -20.89 29.62
N GLY A 39 -5.69 -21.33 29.15
CA GLY A 39 -4.81 -20.45 28.40
C GLY A 39 -5.63 -19.96 27.20
N ASP A 40 -5.99 -18.68 27.25
CA ASP A 40 -6.50 -18.01 26.07
C ASP A 40 -5.46 -18.25 24.99
N ALA A 41 -5.86 -18.98 23.95
CA ALA A 41 -5.02 -19.22 22.80
C ALA A 41 -4.61 -17.84 22.29
N ALA A 42 -3.30 -17.59 22.16
CA ALA A 42 -2.80 -16.31 21.73
C ALA A 42 -3.47 -15.93 20.41
N GLU A 43 -4.27 -14.87 20.42
CA GLU A 43 -4.90 -14.33 19.23
C GLU A 43 -3.96 -13.30 18.61
N VAL A 44 -3.65 -13.45 17.32
CA VAL A 44 -2.98 -12.42 16.53
C VAL A 44 -4.04 -11.58 15.85
N TYR A 45 -4.06 -10.28 16.09
CA TYR A 45 -4.93 -9.35 15.41
C TYR A 45 -4.12 -8.55 14.39
N PHE A 46 -4.35 -8.84 13.10
CA PHE A 46 -3.74 -8.12 11.98
C PHE A 46 -4.71 -7.12 11.36
N LEU A 47 -4.39 -5.85 11.48
CA LEU A 47 -5.08 -4.76 10.79
C LEU A 47 -4.27 -4.33 9.56
N GLN A 48 -4.88 -4.43 8.37
CA GLN A 48 -4.24 -4.18 7.08
C GLN A 48 -5.08 -3.27 6.19
N PHE A 49 -4.49 -2.65 5.16
CA PHE A 49 -5.17 -1.71 4.24
C PHE A 49 -5.09 -2.10 2.76
N LYS A 50 -4.91 -3.38 2.47
CA LYS A 50 -4.89 -3.91 1.10
C LYS A 50 -6.15 -4.76 0.85
N PRO A 51 -7.29 -4.12 0.52
CA PRO A 51 -8.56 -4.83 0.33
C PRO A 51 -8.50 -5.84 -0.82
N GLU A 52 -7.63 -5.62 -1.79
CA GLU A 52 -7.42 -6.50 -2.94
C GLU A 52 -6.88 -7.88 -2.59
N VAL A 53 -6.26 -8.05 -1.43
CA VAL A 53 -5.71 -9.32 -0.93
C VAL A 53 -6.36 -9.78 0.39
N ASP A 54 -7.53 -9.25 0.73
CA ASP A 54 -8.26 -9.61 1.95
C ASP A 54 -8.59 -11.11 2.01
N LYS A 55 -9.00 -11.67 0.88
CA LYS A 55 -9.34 -13.09 0.78
C LYS A 55 -8.12 -13.97 1.03
N GLU A 56 -7.01 -13.66 0.40
CA GLU A 56 -5.75 -14.38 0.52
C GLU A 56 -5.23 -14.35 1.96
N TRP A 57 -5.31 -13.20 2.63
CA TRP A 57 -4.97 -13.09 4.05
C TRP A 57 -5.84 -13.97 4.94
N LYS A 58 -7.14 -14.04 4.69
CA LYS A 58 -8.05 -14.90 5.43
C LYS A 58 -7.77 -16.40 5.19
N GLU A 59 -7.39 -16.77 3.97
CA GLU A 59 -6.96 -18.13 3.65
C GLU A 59 -5.65 -18.49 4.35
N ILE A 60 -4.67 -17.59 4.38
CA ILE A 60 -3.41 -17.76 5.11
C ILE A 60 -3.68 -17.89 6.62
N ALA A 61 -4.52 -17.02 7.18
CA ALA A 61 -4.90 -17.08 8.59
C ALA A 61 -5.52 -18.43 8.97
N LYS A 62 -6.39 -18.95 8.12
CA LYS A 62 -7.01 -20.28 8.31
C LYS A 62 -5.95 -21.39 8.29
N ALA A 63 -5.08 -21.41 7.29
CA ALA A 63 -4.01 -22.41 7.16
C ALA A 63 -3.05 -22.35 8.36
N TYR A 64 -2.71 -21.16 8.81
CA TYR A 64 -1.85 -20.96 9.98
C TYR A 64 -2.51 -21.46 11.27
N LYS A 65 -3.80 -21.24 11.44
CA LYS A 65 -4.57 -21.80 12.57
C LYS A 65 -4.58 -23.33 12.54
N GLU A 66 -4.79 -23.93 11.37
CA GLU A 66 -4.78 -25.40 11.20
C GLU A 66 -3.40 -26.00 11.51
N GLU A 67 -2.33 -25.32 11.11
CA GLU A 67 -0.95 -25.79 11.30
C GLU A 67 -0.39 -25.51 12.71
N LYS A 68 -0.62 -24.33 13.24
CA LYS A 68 0.01 -23.82 14.48
C LYS A 68 -0.96 -23.73 15.68
N GLY A 69 -2.26 -23.89 15.47
CA GLY A 69 -3.27 -23.72 16.51
C GLY A 69 -3.48 -22.27 16.99
N VAL A 70 -2.91 -21.29 16.29
CA VAL A 70 -3.00 -19.87 16.64
C VAL A 70 -4.09 -19.19 15.81
N GLU A 71 -5.01 -18.52 16.50
CA GLU A 71 -6.04 -17.71 15.82
C GLU A 71 -5.42 -16.43 15.25
N VAL A 72 -5.70 -16.14 13.98
CA VAL A 72 -5.29 -14.88 13.34
C VAL A 72 -6.53 -14.15 12.85
N LYS A 73 -6.87 -13.07 13.51
CA LYS A 73 -7.96 -12.19 13.12
C LYS A 73 -7.48 -11.18 12.10
N ILE A 74 -8.00 -11.26 10.88
CA ILE A 74 -7.72 -10.30 9.81
C ILE A 74 -8.81 -9.25 9.77
N VAL A 75 -8.42 -7.98 9.86
CA VAL A 75 -9.31 -6.84 9.65
C VAL A 75 -8.71 -5.94 8.58
N THR A 76 -9.49 -5.72 7.52
CA THR A 76 -9.09 -4.91 6.39
C THR A 76 -9.78 -3.55 6.48
N ALA A 77 -8.99 -2.48 6.42
CA ALA A 77 -9.51 -1.13 6.31
C ALA A 77 -9.93 -0.83 4.86
N ALA A 78 -10.97 -0.04 4.70
CA ALA A 78 -11.32 0.50 3.39
C ALA A 78 -10.26 1.49 2.90
N SER A 79 -10.21 1.70 1.59
CA SER A 79 -9.30 2.67 0.99
C SER A 79 -9.43 4.04 1.66
N ASN A 80 -8.31 4.70 1.90
CA ASN A 80 -8.19 6.02 2.53
C ASN A 80 -8.71 6.14 3.98
N THR A 81 -9.08 5.04 4.65
CA THR A 81 -9.58 5.09 6.03
C THR A 81 -8.65 4.41 7.05
N TYR A 82 -7.49 3.93 6.60
CA TYR A 82 -6.62 3.09 7.42
C TYR A 82 -6.09 3.80 8.68
N GLU A 83 -5.56 5.01 8.54
CA GLU A 83 -4.96 5.75 9.65
C GLU A 83 -6.00 6.07 10.75
N GLU A 84 -7.19 6.49 10.36
CA GLU A 84 -8.27 6.74 11.30
C GLU A 84 -8.71 5.45 12.00
N LYS A 85 -8.83 4.37 11.22
CA LYS A 85 -9.18 3.07 11.75
C LYS A 85 -8.11 2.55 12.71
N LEU A 86 -6.83 2.63 12.35
CA LEU A 86 -5.72 2.21 13.20
C LEU A 86 -5.72 3.00 14.52
N LYS A 87 -5.88 4.32 14.46
CA LYS A 87 -5.98 5.17 15.65
C LYS A 87 -7.16 4.75 16.56
N SER A 88 -8.30 4.45 15.96
CA SER A 88 -9.48 3.97 16.69
C SER A 88 -9.25 2.59 17.31
N GLU A 89 -8.66 1.64 16.56
CA GLU A 89 -8.40 0.29 17.05
C GLU A 89 -7.32 0.27 18.15
N MET A 90 -6.27 1.08 18.02
CA MET A 90 -5.20 1.19 19.03
C MET A 90 -5.68 1.75 20.37
N SER A 91 -6.83 2.42 20.41
CA SER A 91 -7.42 2.93 21.66
C SER A 91 -8.25 1.88 22.41
N LYS A 92 -8.47 0.70 21.82
CA LYS A 92 -9.26 -0.38 22.43
C LYS A 92 -8.45 -1.27 23.35
N SER A 93 -9.12 -2.02 24.21
CA SER A 93 -8.48 -3.01 25.08
C SER A 93 -7.86 -4.19 24.31
N SER A 94 -8.41 -4.52 23.13
CA SER A 94 -7.88 -5.51 22.20
C SER A 94 -7.40 -4.82 20.93
N ALA A 95 -6.27 -4.12 21.06
CA ALA A 95 -5.63 -3.41 19.94
C ALA A 95 -4.97 -4.41 18.96
N PRO A 96 -4.75 -4.01 17.68
CA PRO A 96 -3.96 -4.80 16.74
C PRO A 96 -2.59 -5.13 17.29
N THR A 97 -2.20 -6.39 17.19
CA THR A 97 -0.85 -6.87 17.53
C THR A 97 0.08 -6.87 16.31
N LEU A 98 -0.48 -6.83 15.12
CA LEU A 98 0.21 -6.68 13.86
C LEU A 98 -0.53 -5.62 13.04
N PHE A 99 0.18 -4.62 12.57
CA PHE A 99 -0.40 -3.52 11.79
C PHE A 99 0.60 -2.97 10.79
N GLN A 100 0.11 -2.32 9.74
CA GLN A 100 0.95 -1.73 8.71
C GLN A 100 1.32 -0.29 9.08
N VAL A 101 2.58 0.06 8.87
CA VAL A 101 3.09 1.42 8.99
C VAL A 101 3.38 1.95 7.60
N ASN A 102 2.76 3.05 7.24
CA ASN A 102 2.84 3.61 5.88
C ASN A 102 4.11 4.46 5.71
N GLY A 103 5.23 3.79 5.57
CA GLY A 103 6.52 4.40 5.30
C GLY A 103 7.05 5.32 6.43
N PRO A 104 8.04 6.16 6.12
CA PRO A 104 8.64 7.06 7.11
C PRO A 104 7.65 8.04 7.75
N THR A 105 6.67 8.52 6.99
CA THR A 105 5.63 9.42 7.51
C THR A 105 4.73 8.71 8.52
N GLY A 106 4.32 7.47 8.23
CA GLY A 106 3.57 6.66 9.17
C GLY A 106 4.38 6.34 10.42
N LEU A 107 5.69 6.10 10.26
CA LEU A 107 6.57 5.83 11.40
C LEU A 107 6.63 6.99 12.40
N LYS A 108 6.61 8.24 11.94
CA LYS A 108 6.54 9.42 12.83
C LYS A 108 5.37 9.34 13.82
N ASN A 109 4.25 8.78 13.38
CA ASN A 109 3.03 8.65 14.19
C ASN A 109 3.01 7.39 15.06
N TRP A 110 3.64 6.30 14.58
CA TRP A 110 3.43 4.97 15.16
C TRP A 110 4.66 4.35 15.79
N LYS A 111 5.85 4.96 15.73
CA LYS A 111 7.10 4.38 16.23
C LYS A 111 7.04 3.94 17.70
N ASP A 112 6.31 4.66 18.54
CA ASP A 112 6.17 4.34 19.97
C ASP A 112 5.33 3.07 20.24
N TYR A 113 4.63 2.57 19.22
CA TYR A 113 3.81 1.36 19.24
C TYR A 113 4.49 0.18 18.54
N CYS A 114 5.59 0.41 17.84
CA CYS A 114 6.32 -0.62 17.12
C CYS A 114 7.30 -1.34 18.03
N ALA A 115 7.37 -2.66 17.89
CA ALA A 115 8.41 -3.47 18.49
C ALA A 115 9.71 -3.34 17.70
N ASP A 116 10.85 -3.50 18.39
CA ASP A 116 12.14 -3.64 17.73
C ASP A 116 12.24 -5.01 17.06
N LEU A 117 12.39 -5.04 15.76
CA LEU A 117 12.44 -6.24 14.94
C LEU A 117 13.87 -6.61 14.52
N SER A 118 14.89 -5.85 14.93
CA SER A 118 16.28 -5.97 14.48
C SER A 118 16.85 -7.39 14.63
N ASP A 119 16.51 -8.08 15.71
CA ASP A 119 17.02 -9.43 16.03
C ASP A 119 16.05 -10.55 15.61
N THR A 120 15.01 -10.24 14.83
CA THR A 120 14.04 -11.26 14.40
C THR A 120 14.56 -12.07 13.22
N LYS A 121 14.10 -13.32 13.10
CA LYS A 121 14.39 -14.13 11.91
C LYS A 121 13.84 -13.48 10.64
N LEU A 122 12.68 -12.83 10.75
CA LEU A 122 12.04 -12.15 9.64
C LEU A 122 12.93 -11.03 9.09
N ARG A 123 13.64 -10.29 9.96
CA ARG A 123 14.62 -9.29 9.55
C ARG A 123 15.73 -9.88 8.67
N GLY A 124 16.17 -11.08 9.00
CA GLY A 124 17.20 -11.81 8.24
C GLY A 124 16.75 -12.31 6.86
N GLU A 125 15.46 -12.32 6.57
CA GLU A 125 14.90 -12.73 5.27
C GLU A 125 14.76 -11.55 4.28
N LEU A 126 15.03 -10.32 4.71
CA LEU A 126 15.01 -9.17 3.81
C LEU A 126 16.12 -9.28 2.76
N ILE A 127 15.75 -9.05 1.52
CA ILE A 127 16.69 -9.06 0.38
C ILE A 127 17.55 -7.80 0.29
N ASP A 128 17.15 -6.74 0.98
CA ASP A 128 17.86 -5.46 1.03
C ASP A 128 17.54 -4.75 2.35
N ASP A 129 18.54 -4.16 2.98
CA ASP A 129 18.40 -3.46 4.26
C ASP A 129 17.51 -2.21 4.18
N SER A 130 17.40 -1.61 3.00
CA SER A 130 16.51 -0.45 2.77
C SER A 130 15.02 -0.78 2.91
N LEU A 131 14.67 -2.08 2.94
CA LEU A 131 13.31 -2.58 3.17
C LEU A 131 12.93 -2.65 4.65
N ALA A 132 13.84 -2.31 5.55
CA ALA A 132 13.55 -2.10 6.96
C ALA A 132 13.20 -0.63 7.24
N LEU A 133 12.12 -0.41 7.97
CA LEU A 133 11.71 0.92 8.39
C LEU A 133 12.41 1.26 9.71
N GLN A 134 13.38 2.15 9.66
CA GLN A 134 14.31 2.41 10.76
C GLN A 134 14.03 3.72 11.48
N SER A 135 14.20 3.71 12.81
CA SER A 135 14.30 4.90 13.65
C SER A 135 15.13 4.62 14.89
N ASP A 136 15.98 5.57 15.25
CA ASP A 136 16.79 5.53 16.48
C ASP A 136 17.66 4.25 16.61
N GLY A 137 18.17 3.76 15.46
CA GLY A 137 19.01 2.56 15.39
C GLY A 137 18.27 1.24 15.55
N LYS A 138 16.96 1.23 15.39
CA LYS A 138 16.09 0.05 15.49
C LYS A 138 15.31 -0.15 14.22
N ASP A 139 15.07 -1.40 13.86
CA ASP A 139 14.15 -1.80 12.80
C ASP A 139 12.73 -1.91 13.36
N LEU A 140 11.90 -0.91 13.11
CA LEU A 140 10.55 -0.79 13.67
C LEU A 140 9.45 -1.27 12.71
N GLY A 141 9.83 -1.61 11.51
CA GLY A 141 8.96 -2.20 10.50
C GLY A 141 9.77 -2.96 9.46
N ILE A 142 9.13 -3.95 8.86
CA ILE A 142 9.70 -4.77 7.80
C ILE A 142 8.75 -4.72 6.63
N ASP A 143 9.29 -4.42 5.46
CA ASP A 143 8.52 -4.41 4.23
C ASP A 143 8.04 -5.83 3.89
N TRP A 144 6.76 -5.97 3.59
CA TRP A 144 6.15 -7.25 3.27
C TRP A 144 5.72 -7.34 1.81
N VAL A 145 5.69 -6.20 1.11
CA VAL A 145 5.31 -6.12 -0.29
C VAL A 145 5.99 -4.93 -0.95
N GLN A 146 6.56 -5.16 -2.11
CA GLN A 146 7.04 -4.10 -3.00
C GLN A 146 6.03 -3.86 -4.10
N GLU A 147 5.65 -2.62 -4.27
CA GLU A 147 4.78 -2.17 -5.34
C GLU A 147 5.52 -1.22 -6.26
N SER A 148 5.20 -1.27 -7.52
CA SER A 148 5.67 -0.32 -8.50
C SER A 148 4.52 0.16 -9.36
N TYR A 149 4.65 1.32 -9.93
CA TYR A 149 3.69 1.85 -10.89
C TYR A 149 4.37 2.11 -12.23
N GLY A 150 3.55 2.09 -13.26
CA GLY A 150 4.01 2.32 -14.62
C GLY A 150 2.83 2.56 -15.53
N ILE A 151 3.12 2.80 -16.80
CA ILE A 151 2.09 2.95 -17.81
C ILE A 151 1.79 1.57 -18.39
N ILE A 152 0.55 1.14 -18.23
CA ILE A 152 0.03 -0.05 -18.91
C ILE A 152 -0.52 0.39 -20.26
N TYR A 153 -0.18 -0.33 -21.29
CA TYR A 153 -0.66 -0.01 -22.64
C TYR A 153 -1.35 -1.20 -23.28
N ASN A 154 -2.35 -0.91 -24.10
CA ASN A 154 -2.96 -1.90 -24.97
C ASN A 154 -2.09 -2.05 -26.22
N LYS A 155 -1.40 -3.19 -26.31
CA LYS A 155 -0.44 -3.46 -27.38
C LYS A 155 -1.07 -3.34 -28.77
N GLN A 156 -2.25 -3.91 -28.97
CA GLN A 156 -2.92 -3.90 -30.28
C GLN A 156 -3.37 -2.50 -30.70
N LEU A 157 -3.86 -1.70 -29.74
CA LEU A 157 -4.27 -0.32 -30.04
C LEU A 157 -3.06 0.57 -30.30
N LEU A 158 -1.98 0.38 -29.56
CA LEU A 158 -0.74 1.13 -29.76
C LEU A 158 -0.13 0.83 -31.14
N GLU A 159 -0.05 -0.45 -31.52
CA GLU A 159 0.41 -0.88 -32.83
C GLU A 159 -0.51 -0.36 -33.98
N LYS A 160 -1.83 -0.39 -33.75
CA LYS A 160 -2.81 0.18 -34.70
C LYS A 160 -2.60 1.69 -34.92
N ALA A 161 -2.22 2.40 -33.88
CA ALA A 161 -1.87 3.82 -33.96
C ALA A 161 -0.52 4.09 -34.62
N GLY A 162 0.27 3.05 -34.88
CA GLY A 162 1.57 3.13 -35.55
C GLY A 162 2.76 3.29 -34.62
N TYR A 163 2.58 3.04 -33.31
CA TYR A 163 3.62 3.18 -32.32
C TYR A 163 4.10 1.82 -31.79
N LYS A 164 5.36 1.79 -31.35
CA LYS A 164 5.94 0.69 -30.62
C LYS A 164 6.34 1.14 -29.22
N ALA A 165 6.10 0.32 -28.22
CA ALA A 165 6.37 0.67 -26.83
C ALA A 165 7.85 0.97 -26.56
N GLU A 166 8.75 0.24 -27.22
CA GLU A 166 10.20 0.44 -27.13
C GLU A 166 10.68 1.82 -27.62
N ASP A 167 9.91 2.45 -28.51
CA ASP A 167 10.24 3.78 -29.02
C ASP A 167 9.79 4.91 -28.08
N ILE A 168 8.90 4.61 -27.12
CA ILE A 168 8.37 5.56 -26.14
C ILE A 168 9.26 5.53 -24.90
N ASN A 169 10.44 6.12 -24.97
CA ASN A 169 11.48 6.07 -23.95
C ASN A 169 11.82 7.44 -23.34
N SER A 170 10.95 8.42 -23.51
CA SER A 170 11.00 9.73 -22.88
C SER A 170 9.61 10.30 -22.68
N PHE A 171 9.48 11.30 -21.80
CA PHE A 171 8.21 11.99 -21.62
C PHE A 171 7.70 12.66 -22.90
N ASP A 172 8.60 13.33 -23.64
CA ASP A 172 8.22 14.00 -24.91
C ASP A 172 7.64 13.02 -25.93
N LYS A 173 8.22 11.82 -26.03
CA LYS A 173 7.71 10.80 -26.95
C LYS A 173 6.37 10.21 -26.47
N LEU A 174 6.22 10.05 -25.16
CA LEU A 174 4.96 9.64 -24.56
C LEU A 174 3.87 10.67 -24.82
N LYS A 175 4.18 11.95 -24.58
CA LYS A 175 3.24 13.06 -24.82
C LYS A 175 2.86 13.16 -26.29
N ALA A 176 3.84 13.11 -27.20
CA ALA A 176 3.59 13.15 -28.65
C ALA A 176 2.72 11.96 -29.11
N CYS A 177 2.94 10.78 -28.58
CA CYS A 177 2.12 9.60 -28.85
C CYS A 177 0.68 9.78 -28.33
N ALA A 178 0.52 10.31 -27.11
CA ALA A 178 -0.79 10.55 -26.52
C ALA A 178 -1.56 11.63 -27.29
N ASP A 179 -0.93 12.74 -27.64
CA ASP A 179 -1.53 13.83 -28.41
C ASP A 179 -2.01 13.34 -29.80
N ASP A 180 -1.20 12.55 -30.49
CA ASP A 180 -1.55 11.99 -31.79
C ASP A 180 -2.73 11.01 -31.71
N ILE A 181 -2.71 10.10 -30.73
CA ILE A 181 -3.81 9.17 -30.49
C ILE A 181 -5.09 9.93 -30.13
N GLN A 182 -4.99 10.94 -29.28
CA GLN A 182 -6.13 11.77 -28.89
C GLN A 182 -6.74 12.51 -30.09
N ALA A 183 -5.89 13.06 -30.94
CA ALA A 183 -6.32 13.75 -32.16
C ALA A 183 -7.01 12.81 -33.17
N ARG A 184 -6.57 11.56 -33.26
CA ARG A 184 -7.10 10.52 -34.17
C ARG A 184 -8.05 9.53 -33.52
N LYS A 185 -8.56 9.82 -32.35
CA LYS A 185 -9.34 8.85 -31.53
C LYS A 185 -10.52 8.24 -32.28
N ASP A 186 -11.24 9.04 -33.09
CA ASP A 186 -12.40 8.58 -33.87
C ASP A 186 -11.96 7.61 -34.95
N GLU A 187 -10.87 7.92 -35.67
CA GLU A 187 -10.25 7.04 -36.68
C GLU A 187 -9.79 5.72 -36.09
N LEU A 188 -9.16 5.80 -34.94
CA LEU A 188 -8.64 4.64 -34.22
C LEU A 188 -9.72 3.83 -33.50
N GLY A 189 -10.92 4.39 -33.31
CA GLY A 189 -12.03 3.77 -32.61
C GLY A 189 -11.76 3.64 -31.11
N VAL A 190 -11.07 4.62 -30.51
CA VAL A 190 -10.80 4.72 -29.07
C VAL A 190 -11.56 5.91 -28.48
N GLU A 191 -11.80 5.89 -27.17
CA GLU A 191 -12.47 6.98 -26.46
C GLU A 191 -11.48 8.09 -26.07
N GLY A 192 -10.21 7.75 -25.93
CA GLY A 192 -9.13 8.66 -25.60
C GLY A 192 -7.79 7.95 -25.64
N ALA A 193 -6.70 8.72 -25.59
CA ALA A 193 -5.35 8.18 -25.54
C ALA A 193 -5.09 7.49 -24.20
N PHE A 194 -5.50 8.13 -23.09
CA PHE A 194 -5.31 7.66 -21.73
C PHE A 194 -6.62 7.32 -21.03
N THR A 195 -6.54 6.33 -20.13
CA THR A 195 -7.54 6.13 -19.08
C THR A 195 -7.00 6.73 -17.81
N SER A 196 -7.63 7.78 -17.29
CA SER A 196 -7.27 8.33 -15.99
C SER A 196 -8.04 7.67 -14.86
N ALA A 197 -7.46 7.65 -13.66
CA ALA A 197 -8.22 7.38 -12.45
C ALA A 197 -9.16 8.56 -12.15
N GLY A 198 -10.23 8.31 -11.37
CA GLY A 198 -11.04 9.39 -10.84
C GLY A 198 -10.27 10.21 -9.80
N MET A 199 -10.81 11.37 -9.47
CA MET A 199 -10.30 12.26 -8.43
C MET A 199 -11.23 12.29 -7.21
N ASP A 200 -12.09 11.27 -7.07
CA ASP A 200 -12.91 11.05 -5.88
C ASP A 200 -12.05 10.59 -4.68
N ASP A 201 -12.62 10.61 -3.49
CA ASP A 201 -11.93 10.29 -2.23
C ASP A 201 -11.26 8.90 -2.23
N SER A 202 -11.77 7.95 -3.01
CA SER A 202 -11.25 6.58 -3.06
C SER A 202 -10.12 6.37 -4.06
N SER A 203 -9.94 7.26 -5.04
CA SER A 203 -9.06 7.02 -6.19
C SER A 203 -8.08 8.15 -6.50
N SER A 204 -8.28 9.35 -5.97
CA SER A 204 -7.43 10.53 -6.21
C SER A 204 -5.96 10.31 -5.88
N TRP A 205 -5.65 9.46 -4.90
CA TRP A 205 -4.29 9.13 -4.50
C TRP A 205 -3.45 8.54 -5.64
N ARG A 206 -4.06 7.90 -6.63
CA ARG A 206 -3.34 7.38 -7.80
C ARG A 206 -2.69 8.50 -8.60
N TYR A 207 -3.38 9.61 -8.75
CA TYR A 207 -2.81 10.79 -9.40
C TYR A 207 -1.86 11.54 -8.46
N THR A 208 -2.32 11.86 -7.26
CA THR A 208 -1.57 12.72 -6.33
C THR A 208 -0.29 12.06 -5.81
N THR A 209 -0.34 10.77 -5.51
CA THR A 209 0.81 10.06 -4.91
C THR A 209 1.78 9.50 -5.97
N HIS A 210 1.29 9.10 -7.15
CA HIS A 210 2.14 8.42 -8.13
C HIS A 210 2.65 9.35 -9.23
N LEU A 211 1.89 10.38 -9.59
CA LEU A 211 2.24 11.26 -10.69
C LEU A 211 2.52 12.68 -10.24
N ALA A 212 1.59 13.29 -9.51
CA ALA A 212 1.73 14.68 -9.11
C ALA A 212 2.87 14.93 -8.13
N ASN A 213 3.29 13.94 -7.36
CA ASN A 213 4.44 14.08 -6.46
C ASN A 213 5.80 13.91 -7.15
N LEU A 214 5.88 13.48 -8.42
CA LEU A 214 7.15 13.42 -9.13
C LEU A 214 7.86 14.76 -9.21
N PRO A 215 7.21 15.88 -9.59
CA PRO A 215 7.84 17.20 -9.53
C PRO A 215 8.32 17.58 -8.13
N LEU A 216 7.57 17.21 -7.08
CA LEU A 216 7.94 17.45 -5.70
C LEU A 216 9.16 16.63 -5.27
N TYR A 217 9.22 15.37 -5.69
CA TYR A 217 10.39 14.53 -5.46
C TYR A 217 11.67 15.18 -6.00
N TYR A 218 11.65 15.67 -7.24
CA TYR A 218 12.81 16.33 -7.83
C TYR A 218 13.15 17.65 -7.16
N GLU A 219 12.18 18.40 -6.68
CA GLU A 219 12.39 19.62 -5.91
C GLU A 219 13.10 19.30 -4.58
N PHE A 220 12.63 18.30 -3.86
CA PHE A 220 13.23 17.88 -2.59
C PHE A 220 14.61 17.24 -2.75
N GLU A 221 14.83 16.44 -3.79
CA GLU A 221 16.15 15.88 -4.09
C GLU A 221 17.19 16.96 -4.37
N LYS A 222 16.82 17.98 -5.13
CA LYS A 222 17.71 19.10 -5.44
C LYS A 222 18.14 19.87 -4.19
N GLU A 223 17.25 20.01 -3.24
CA GLU A 223 17.52 20.75 -2.01
C GLU A 223 18.06 19.87 -0.88
N HIS A 224 18.15 18.56 -1.09
CA HIS A 224 18.48 17.58 -0.05
C HIS A 224 17.58 17.71 1.19
N ASN A 225 16.33 18.14 1.00
CA ASN A 225 15.37 18.37 2.04
C ASN A 225 14.04 17.71 1.70
N GLN A 226 13.64 16.72 2.47
CA GLN A 226 12.36 15.99 2.31
C GLN A 226 11.30 16.45 3.33
N GLU A 227 11.59 17.49 4.10
CA GLU A 227 10.76 17.94 5.21
C GLU A 227 10.39 19.43 5.12
N ASP A 228 10.47 20.03 3.92
CA ASP A 228 10.03 21.42 3.73
C ASP A 228 8.51 21.53 3.92
N ASP A 229 8.10 22.53 4.69
CA ASP A 229 6.70 22.88 4.89
C ASP A 229 6.10 23.64 3.68
N GLU A 230 6.93 24.06 2.73
CA GLU A 230 6.54 24.83 1.56
C GLU A 230 7.02 24.21 0.25
N ILE A 231 6.12 24.16 -0.73
CA ILE A 231 6.42 23.78 -2.11
C ILE A 231 6.84 25.05 -2.85
N LYS A 232 8.05 25.08 -3.41
CA LYS A 232 8.58 26.25 -4.15
C LYS A 232 8.05 26.34 -5.58
N GLY A 233 7.57 25.22 -6.11
CA GLY A 233 6.99 25.17 -7.45
C GLY A 233 8.03 25.21 -8.57
N GLU A 234 9.27 24.78 -8.31
CA GLU A 234 10.35 24.80 -9.31
C GLU A 234 10.02 23.97 -10.55
N TYR A 235 9.23 22.92 -10.39
CA TYR A 235 8.83 22.00 -11.47
C TYR A 235 7.35 22.14 -11.86
N LEU A 236 6.79 23.34 -11.76
CA LEU A 236 5.37 23.60 -12.06
C LEU A 236 5.00 23.26 -13.51
N ASP A 237 5.90 23.54 -14.46
CA ASP A 237 5.70 23.19 -15.87
C ASP A 237 5.64 21.67 -16.07
N ASN A 238 6.47 20.92 -15.37
CA ASN A 238 6.43 19.46 -15.40
C ASN A 238 5.13 18.92 -14.79
N PHE A 239 4.67 19.52 -13.69
CA PHE A 239 3.37 19.19 -13.10
C PHE A 239 2.25 19.43 -14.11
N LYS A 240 2.25 20.57 -14.81
CA LYS A 240 1.28 20.87 -15.86
C LYS A 240 1.30 19.85 -16.99
N GLN A 241 2.48 19.44 -17.44
CA GLN A 241 2.64 18.43 -18.50
C GLN A 241 2.07 17.08 -18.08
N ILE A 242 2.29 16.67 -16.82
CA ILE A 242 1.71 15.44 -16.28
C ILE A 242 0.18 15.55 -16.21
N PHE A 243 -0.33 16.70 -15.77
CA PHE A 243 -1.76 16.97 -15.72
C PHE A 243 -2.41 16.93 -17.09
N ASP A 244 -1.80 17.58 -18.08
CA ASP A 244 -2.30 17.58 -19.46
C ASP A 244 -2.36 16.14 -20.01
N LEU A 245 -1.30 15.38 -19.83
CA LEU A 245 -1.24 13.98 -20.29
C LEU A 245 -2.33 13.11 -19.63
N TYR A 246 -2.52 13.28 -18.34
CA TYR A 246 -3.37 12.39 -17.55
C TYR A 246 -4.86 12.79 -17.59
N ILE A 247 -5.16 14.04 -17.83
CA ILE A 247 -6.51 14.60 -17.81
C ILE A 247 -6.96 15.01 -19.22
N THR A 248 -6.17 15.85 -19.90
CA THR A 248 -6.55 16.42 -21.19
C THR A 248 -6.57 15.37 -22.30
N ASP A 249 -5.59 14.46 -22.32
CA ASP A 249 -5.49 13.39 -23.31
C ASP A 249 -6.19 12.09 -22.87
N SER A 250 -7.07 12.20 -21.88
CA SER A 250 -7.78 11.04 -21.33
C SER A 250 -9.25 10.98 -21.74
N THR A 251 -9.89 9.87 -21.36
CA THR A 251 -11.34 9.68 -21.48
C THR A 251 -12.13 10.48 -20.44
N CYS A 252 -11.47 11.21 -19.56
CA CYS A 252 -12.12 11.94 -18.49
C CYS A 252 -12.40 13.39 -18.89
N ASP A 253 -13.67 13.79 -18.77
CA ASP A 253 -14.02 15.21 -18.80
C ASP A 253 -13.52 15.88 -17.50
N PRO A 254 -12.64 16.90 -17.59
CA PRO A 254 -12.12 17.60 -16.41
C PRO A 254 -13.21 18.12 -15.45
N SER A 255 -14.37 18.50 -15.97
CA SER A 255 -15.48 18.97 -15.15
C SER A 255 -16.13 17.89 -14.27
N GLN A 256 -15.92 16.64 -14.61
CA GLN A 256 -16.50 15.47 -13.92
C GLN A 256 -15.49 14.72 -13.04
N LEU A 257 -14.23 15.12 -13.05
CA LEU A 257 -13.14 14.43 -12.35
C LEU A 257 -13.43 14.17 -10.87
N ALA A 258 -13.91 15.19 -10.16
CA ALA A 258 -14.15 15.11 -8.72
C ALA A 258 -15.28 14.13 -8.33
N SER A 259 -16.19 13.84 -9.25
CA SER A 259 -17.34 12.96 -9.00
C SER A 259 -17.20 11.57 -9.65
N ARG A 260 -16.16 11.37 -10.46
CA ARG A 260 -15.99 10.14 -11.22
C ARG A 260 -15.16 9.14 -10.43
N PRO A 261 -15.74 7.98 -10.05
CA PRO A 261 -14.96 6.91 -9.42
C PRO A 261 -13.91 6.37 -10.40
N ALA A 262 -12.82 5.84 -9.88
CA ALA A 262 -11.82 5.18 -10.70
C ALA A 262 -12.49 4.12 -11.56
N THR A 263 -12.42 4.28 -12.87
CA THR A 263 -12.61 3.16 -13.78
C THR A 263 -11.39 2.26 -13.59
N THR A 264 -11.47 1.32 -12.65
CA THR A 264 -10.42 0.35 -12.44
C THR A 264 -10.23 -0.39 -13.76
N PRO A 265 -9.05 -0.32 -14.39
CA PRO A 265 -8.76 -1.26 -15.48
C PRO A 265 -8.98 -2.67 -14.92
N PRO A 266 -9.49 -3.62 -15.71
CA PRO A 266 -9.68 -4.96 -15.20
C PRO A 266 -8.34 -5.47 -14.66
N THR A 267 -8.32 -5.81 -13.38
CA THR A 267 -7.21 -6.55 -12.80
C THR A 267 -7.04 -7.82 -13.60
N SER A 268 -5.81 -8.28 -13.77
CA SER A 268 -5.45 -9.45 -14.59
C SER A 268 -6.22 -10.75 -14.25
N SER A 269 -7.01 -10.74 -13.20
CA SER A 269 -7.87 -11.84 -12.74
C SER A 269 -9.34 -11.75 -13.14
N GLN A 270 -9.80 -10.64 -13.76
CA GLN A 270 -11.17 -10.56 -14.25
C GLN A 270 -11.21 -10.74 -15.78
N PRO A 271 -12.07 -11.62 -16.30
CA PRO A 271 -12.27 -11.72 -17.74
C PRO A 271 -12.76 -10.37 -18.27
N ALA A 272 -12.13 -9.90 -19.35
CA ALA A 272 -12.48 -8.65 -20.00
C ALA A 272 -13.99 -8.59 -20.29
N ARG A 273 -14.71 -7.67 -19.64
CA ARG A 273 -16.10 -7.41 -19.99
C ARG A 273 -16.14 -6.71 -21.35
N PRO A 274 -17.13 -7.00 -22.21
CA PRO A 274 -17.25 -6.41 -23.56
C PRO A 274 -17.41 -4.89 -23.59
N SER A 275 -17.56 -4.24 -22.45
CA SER A 275 -17.67 -2.79 -22.25
C SER A 275 -16.39 -2.12 -21.76
N SER A 276 -15.23 -2.76 -21.92
CA SER A 276 -13.97 -2.14 -21.51
C SER A 276 -13.68 -0.90 -22.34
N ILE A 277 -13.38 0.20 -21.66
CA ILE A 277 -12.97 1.47 -22.23
C ILE A 277 -11.81 1.20 -23.21
N ARG A 278 -11.95 1.64 -24.43
CA ARG A 278 -10.91 1.47 -25.47
C ARG A 278 -9.93 2.64 -25.38
N THR A 279 -8.82 2.41 -24.72
CA THR A 279 -7.69 3.34 -24.67
C THR A 279 -6.41 2.63 -25.05
N ALA A 280 -5.48 3.33 -25.65
CA ALA A 280 -4.17 2.79 -26.00
C ALA A 280 -3.22 2.76 -24.80
N LEU A 281 -3.38 3.70 -23.89
CA LEU A 281 -2.52 3.92 -22.72
C LEU A 281 -3.37 4.00 -21.46
N GLY A 282 -2.81 3.60 -20.34
CA GLY A 282 -3.48 3.64 -19.04
C GLY A 282 -2.48 3.59 -17.90
N HIS A 283 -2.91 4.06 -16.74
CA HIS A 283 -2.12 3.99 -15.52
C HIS A 283 -2.71 2.94 -14.58
N THR A 284 -1.87 2.02 -14.11
CA THR A 284 -2.24 1.06 -13.05
C THR A 284 -1.10 0.84 -12.08
N LEU A 285 -1.49 0.52 -10.86
CA LEU A 285 -0.62 -0.17 -9.91
C LEU A 285 -0.43 -1.60 -10.40
N THR A 286 0.80 -2.03 -10.55
CA THR A 286 1.07 -3.46 -10.74
C THR A 286 1.01 -4.13 -9.38
N SER A 287 0.12 -5.11 -9.26
CA SER A 287 0.12 -6.03 -8.11
C SER A 287 1.49 -6.74 -8.01
N PRO A 288 1.99 -7.02 -6.81
CA PRO A 288 3.27 -7.68 -6.62
C PRO A 288 3.29 -9.02 -7.36
N ARG A 289 4.43 -9.34 -7.99
CA ARG A 289 4.67 -10.72 -8.41
C ARG A 289 4.91 -11.53 -7.14
N PRO A 290 4.31 -12.71 -6.99
CA PRO A 290 4.75 -13.64 -5.95
C PRO A 290 6.22 -13.99 -6.23
N VAL A 291 7.03 -13.84 -5.22
CA VAL A 291 8.42 -14.29 -5.20
C VAL A 291 8.43 -15.82 -5.10
#